data_53101e8908442fb78279f1d6ea1d4cf1
#
_entry.id   53101e8908442fb78279f1d6ea1d4cf1
#
_cell.length_a   1.000
_cell.length_b   1.000
_cell.length_c   1.000
_cell.angle_alpha   90.00
_cell.angle_beta   90.00
_cell.angle_gamma   90.00
#
_symmetry.space_group_name_H-M   'P 1'
#
loop_
_entity.id
_entity.type
_entity.pdbx_description
1 polymer ?
#
loop_
_entity_poly.entity_id
_entity_poly.type
_entity_poly.pdbx_seq_one_letter_code
_entity_poly.pdbx_strand_id
1 'polypeptide(L)'
;MEQRRIEFILEARQPIAHAQENLGNLSVIMREKTRQADGSWAQVPIVTGDTMRHGLREAATYCLLECAGMLGENLTENALRLLFSGGMITSSGGVANLEEYRRMVDLVPSLALLGGCAGNRVIPGRLQVEAARLICDETRHLMPAWVGEWMEGKAWDSCRAHVEEVQRVRMDPALDPSKRLLLLPGEKARVEQRMLASAEAREEVDHVGADRNKSTMLPFSYERVCAGSWWHWTVTATCYTPLDTDTLLVMVGAFLRNARVGGKKGTGHGLLHPVAAQNVALANFSERMETLDLVGPDQAVGQLFRRHVAERKDALREFFGAVAA
;
A
#
# COMPACT_ATOMS: atom_id res chain seq x y z
N MET A 1 6.04 -29.03 -7.51
CA MET A 1 6.65 -27.70 -7.36
C MET A 1 6.38 -26.95 -8.67
N GLU A 2 5.69 -25.85 -8.61
CA GLU A 2 5.34 -25.02 -9.76
C GLU A 2 5.70 -23.57 -9.47
N GLN A 3 6.34 -22.90 -10.43
CA GLN A 3 6.57 -21.46 -10.35
C GLN A 3 5.43 -20.74 -11.07
N ARG A 4 4.76 -19.84 -10.36
CA ARG A 4 3.70 -19.00 -10.88
C ARG A 4 4.19 -17.56 -10.94
N ARG A 5 4.26 -17.00 -12.15
CA ARG A 5 4.55 -15.60 -12.41
C ARG A 5 3.30 -14.93 -12.95
N ILE A 6 2.84 -13.87 -12.32
CA ILE A 6 1.69 -13.09 -12.73
C ILE A 6 2.16 -11.65 -12.93
N GLU A 7 1.82 -11.08 -14.06
CA GLU A 7 2.20 -9.71 -14.41
C GLU A 7 0.95 -8.88 -14.67
N PHE A 8 1.00 -7.62 -14.27
CA PHE A 8 -0.11 -6.68 -14.41
C PHE A 8 0.36 -5.36 -15.00
N ILE A 9 -0.51 -4.73 -15.79
CA ILE A 9 -0.51 -3.29 -16.00
C ILE A 9 -1.60 -2.73 -15.09
N LEU A 10 -1.19 -1.83 -14.21
CA LEU A 10 -2.05 -1.15 -13.25
C LEU A 10 -2.20 0.30 -13.66
N GLU A 11 -3.42 0.82 -13.69
CA GLU A 11 -3.71 2.24 -13.89
C GLU A 11 -3.89 2.93 -12.54
N ALA A 12 -3.24 4.05 -12.33
CA ALA A 12 -3.46 4.90 -11.17
C ALA A 12 -4.79 5.65 -11.33
N ARG A 13 -5.85 5.20 -10.68
CA ARG A 13 -7.15 5.90 -10.66
C ARG A 13 -7.13 7.15 -9.77
N GLN A 14 -6.16 7.22 -8.87
CA GLN A 14 -5.90 8.36 -7.99
C GLN A 14 -4.41 8.64 -7.98
N PRO A 15 -3.99 9.91 -7.73
CA PRO A 15 -2.57 10.23 -7.67
C PRO A 15 -1.83 9.38 -6.62
N ILE A 16 -0.58 9.02 -6.90
CA ILE A 16 0.23 8.20 -6.01
C ILE A 16 1.26 9.07 -5.29
N ALA A 17 1.15 9.15 -3.96
CA ALA A 17 2.10 9.83 -3.08
C ALA A 17 2.86 8.78 -2.25
N HIS A 18 3.91 8.18 -2.84
CA HIS A 18 4.78 7.21 -2.17
C HIS A 18 6.08 7.90 -1.80
N ALA A 19 6.13 8.47 -0.58
CA ALA A 19 7.27 9.25 -0.13
C ALA A 19 8.51 8.39 0.17
N GLN A 20 9.66 8.89 -0.25
CA GLN A 20 10.99 8.38 0.11
C GLN A 20 11.48 9.06 1.38
N GLU A 21 11.50 10.39 1.38
CA GLU A 21 12.04 11.21 2.45
C GLU A 21 11.34 12.57 2.51
N ASN A 22 11.57 13.28 3.60
CA ASN A 22 11.13 14.65 3.77
C ASN A 22 12.35 15.58 3.74
N LEU A 23 12.40 16.46 2.75
CA LEU A 23 13.40 17.53 2.61
C LEU A 23 12.80 18.82 3.18
N GLY A 24 12.94 19.03 4.48
CA GLY A 24 12.27 20.12 5.17
C GLY A 24 10.75 20.02 5.07
N ASN A 25 10.11 20.95 4.38
CA ASN A 25 8.66 21.00 4.17
C ASN A 25 8.20 20.25 2.92
N LEU A 26 9.09 19.64 2.14
CA LEU A 26 8.80 18.90 0.91
C LEU A 26 8.94 17.40 1.16
N SER A 27 7.88 16.63 0.88
CA SER A 27 7.94 15.16 0.79
C SER A 27 8.20 14.75 -0.65
N VAL A 28 9.35 14.13 -0.90
CA VAL A 28 9.77 13.66 -2.22
C VAL A 28 9.30 12.23 -2.44
N ILE A 29 8.81 11.90 -3.64
CA ILE A 29 8.39 10.52 -3.97
C ILE A 29 9.58 9.59 -4.13
N MET A 30 9.33 8.30 -3.89
CA MET A 30 10.30 7.23 -4.08
C MET A 30 10.66 7.09 -5.56
N ARG A 31 11.97 7.06 -5.85
CA ARG A 31 12.52 6.88 -7.19
C ARG A 31 13.58 5.80 -7.23
N GLU A 32 13.65 5.08 -8.32
CA GLU A 32 14.73 4.16 -8.65
C GLU A 32 15.66 4.79 -9.67
N LYS A 33 16.98 4.61 -9.48
CA LYS A 33 17.98 5.04 -10.44
C LYS A 33 18.06 4.00 -11.57
N THR A 34 17.63 4.38 -12.75
CA THR A 34 17.52 3.51 -13.94
C THR A 34 18.53 3.92 -14.99
N ARG A 35 19.34 2.96 -15.48
CA ARG A 35 20.30 3.22 -16.56
C ARG A 35 19.57 3.25 -17.91
N GLN A 36 19.82 4.27 -18.69
CA GLN A 36 19.23 4.44 -20.00
C GLN A 36 20.05 3.72 -21.10
N ALA A 37 19.46 3.54 -22.27
CA ALA A 37 20.12 2.89 -23.42
C ALA A 37 21.36 3.65 -23.91
N ASP A 38 21.38 4.96 -23.76
CA ASP A 38 22.52 5.84 -24.08
C ASP A 38 23.62 5.85 -22.99
N GLY A 39 23.42 5.11 -21.91
CA GLY A 39 24.34 5.02 -20.76
C GLY A 39 24.12 6.10 -19.69
N SER A 40 23.24 7.05 -19.89
CA SER A 40 22.84 8.02 -18.86
C SER A 40 22.01 7.38 -17.75
N TRP A 41 21.69 8.18 -16.72
CA TRP A 41 20.87 7.72 -15.60
C TRP A 41 19.63 8.60 -15.43
N ALA A 42 18.48 7.96 -15.25
CA ALA A 42 17.23 8.60 -14.89
C ALA A 42 16.76 8.22 -13.49
N GLN A 43 16.03 9.12 -12.83
CA GLN A 43 15.36 8.87 -11.55
C GLN A 43 13.88 8.67 -11.82
N VAL A 44 13.43 7.42 -11.82
CA VAL A 44 12.06 7.04 -12.19
C VAL A 44 11.23 6.73 -10.96
N PRO A 45 10.01 7.27 -10.84
CA PRO A 45 9.09 6.92 -9.75
C PRO A 45 8.80 5.43 -9.70
N ILE A 46 8.81 4.87 -8.50
CA ILE A 46 8.42 3.48 -8.24
C ILE A 46 7.48 3.40 -7.04
N VAL A 47 6.68 2.34 -6.97
CA VAL A 47 6.10 1.85 -5.71
C VAL A 47 6.88 0.62 -5.31
N THR A 48 7.56 0.67 -4.16
CA THR A 48 8.48 -0.38 -3.74
C THR A 48 7.80 -1.75 -3.60
N GLY A 49 8.56 -2.82 -3.84
CA GLY A 49 8.10 -4.19 -3.62
C GLY A 49 7.63 -4.44 -2.18
N ASP A 50 8.27 -3.80 -1.20
CA ASP A 50 7.84 -3.88 0.21
C ASP A 50 6.46 -3.29 0.44
N THR A 51 6.16 -2.13 -0.17
CA THR A 51 4.83 -1.52 -0.12
C THR A 51 3.77 -2.41 -0.76
N MET A 52 4.07 -2.98 -1.92
CA MET A 52 3.18 -3.92 -2.62
C MET A 52 2.98 -5.20 -1.80
N ARG A 53 4.06 -5.74 -1.22
CA ARG A 53 4.04 -6.93 -0.36
C ARG A 53 3.24 -6.70 0.92
N HIS A 54 3.37 -5.52 1.53
CA HIS A 54 2.57 -5.14 2.70
C HIS A 54 1.08 -5.12 2.35
N GLY A 55 0.72 -4.51 1.22
CA GLY A 55 -0.67 -4.52 0.73
C GLY A 55 -1.23 -5.93 0.49
N LEU A 56 -0.43 -6.82 -0.09
CA LEU A 56 -0.80 -8.24 -0.26
C LEU A 56 -1.01 -8.93 1.09
N ARG A 57 -0.15 -8.69 2.06
CA ARG A 57 -0.28 -9.27 3.42
C ARG A 57 -1.54 -8.79 4.11
N GLU A 58 -1.80 -7.50 4.06
CA GLU A 58 -3.01 -6.89 4.65
C GLU A 58 -4.27 -7.48 4.01
N ALA A 59 -4.33 -7.56 2.69
CA ALA A 59 -5.45 -8.15 1.96
C ALA A 59 -5.66 -9.64 2.30
N ALA A 60 -4.57 -10.43 2.35
CA ALA A 60 -4.63 -11.83 2.75
C ALA A 60 -5.14 -12.01 4.18
N THR A 61 -4.73 -11.13 5.10
CA THR A 61 -5.17 -11.15 6.49
C THR A 61 -6.66 -10.88 6.61
N TYR A 62 -7.17 -9.86 5.94
CA TYR A 62 -8.62 -9.58 5.97
C TYR A 62 -9.43 -10.71 5.35
N CYS A 63 -8.98 -11.31 4.25
CA CYS A 63 -9.64 -12.50 3.68
C CYS A 63 -9.64 -13.69 4.64
N LEU A 64 -8.54 -13.93 5.34
CA LEU A 64 -8.45 -15.01 6.33
C LEU A 64 -9.47 -14.79 7.46
N LEU A 65 -9.47 -13.59 8.05
CA LEU A 65 -10.37 -13.23 9.14
C LEU A 65 -11.84 -13.27 8.72
N GLU A 66 -12.15 -12.82 7.51
CA GLU A 66 -13.50 -12.90 6.93
C GLU A 66 -13.95 -14.35 6.76
N CYS A 67 -13.13 -15.19 6.11
CA CYS A 67 -13.42 -16.62 5.92
C CYS A 67 -13.54 -17.39 7.25
N ALA A 68 -12.78 -17.00 8.27
CA ALA A 68 -12.86 -17.56 9.60
C ALA A 68 -14.06 -17.02 10.42
N GLY A 69 -14.76 -15.97 9.92
CA GLY A 69 -15.83 -15.28 10.65
C GLY A 69 -15.32 -14.60 11.93
N MET A 70 -14.10 -14.03 11.84
CA MET A 70 -13.41 -13.38 12.96
C MET A 70 -13.25 -11.86 12.75
N LEU A 71 -13.87 -11.30 11.71
CA LEU A 71 -13.92 -9.84 11.53
C LEU A 71 -14.70 -9.20 12.68
N GLY A 72 -14.05 -8.27 13.38
CA GLY A 72 -14.62 -7.62 14.56
C GLY A 72 -14.34 -8.33 15.88
N GLU A 73 -13.70 -9.50 15.89
CA GLU A 73 -13.21 -10.12 17.12
C GLU A 73 -11.90 -9.44 17.59
N ASN A 74 -11.69 -9.41 18.92
CA ASN A 74 -10.44 -8.93 19.51
C ASN A 74 -9.36 -10.01 19.40
N LEU A 75 -8.20 -9.64 18.86
CA LEU A 75 -7.04 -10.53 18.70
C LEU A 75 -5.93 -10.14 19.67
N THR A 76 -5.08 -11.10 20.02
CA THR A 76 -3.86 -10.79 20.78
C THR A 76 -2.89 -9.92 19.97
N GLU A 77 -2.04 -9.15 20.65
CA GLU A 77 -1.01 -8.33 20.00
C GLU A 77 -0.08 -9.17 19.13
N ASN A 78 0.29 -10.37 19.59
CA ASN A 78 1.13 -11.29 18.82
C ASN A 78 0.43 -11.78 17.55
N ALA A 79 -0.86 -12.06 17.60
CA ALA A 79 -1.66 -12.41 16.42
C ALA A 79 -1.71 -11.26 15.42
N LEU A 80 -1.95 -10.03 15.85
CA LEU A 80 -1.91 -8.85 15.00
C LEU A 80 -0.54 -8.67 14.33
N ARG A 81 0.55 -8.77 15.10
CA ARG A 81 1.91 -8.70 14.54
C ARG A 81 2.19 -9.80 13.54
N LEU A 82 1.79 -11.04 13.84
CA LEU A 82 1.96 -12.16 12.91
C LEU A 82 1.22 -11.93 11.59
N LEU A 83 -0.03 -11.55 11.67
CA LEU A 83 -0.90 -11.38 10.51
C LEU A 83 -0.48 -10.19 9.64
N PHE A 84 -0.24 -9.02 10.22
CA PHE A 84 0.01 -7.77 9.47
C PHE A 84 1.48 -7.51 9.20
N SER A 85 2.41 -8.04 10.02
CA SER A 85 3.86 -7.82 9.86
C SER A 85 4.65 -9.11 9.65
N GLY A 86 4.01 -10.28 9.76
CA GLY A 86 4.69 -11.58 9.71
C GLY A 86 5.34 -12.01 11.01
N GLY A 87 4.98 -11.37 12.13
CA GLY A 87 5.54 -11.62 13.46
C GLY A 87 6.61 -10.62 13.86
N MET A 88 7.20 -10.85 15.02
CA MET A 88 8.26 -10.01 15.58
C MET A 88 9.43 -10.86 16.04
N ILE A 89 10.65 -10.40 15.78
CA ILE A 89 11.86 -11.00 16.35
C ILE A 89 11.95 -10.56 17.80
N THR A 90 11.92 -11.53 18.72
CA THR A 90 12.15 -11.25 20.15
C THR A 90 13.58 -11.58 20.54
N SER A 91 14.20 -10.72 21.33
CA SER A 91 15.57 -10.91 21.83
C SER A 91 15.71 -12.03 22.90
N SER A 92 14.60 -12.51 23.44
CA SER A 92 14.58 -13.64 24.36
C SER A 92 14.78 -14.92 23.55
N GLY A 93 16.02 -15.41 23.54
CA GLY A 93 16.56 -16.46 22.70
C GLY A 93 15.93 -17.85 22.87
N GLY A 94 14.66 -17.98 22.51
CA GLY A 94 14.06 -19.27 22.26
C GLY A 94 14.59 -19.88 20.97
N VAL A 95 14.93 -21.16 20.99
CA VAL A 95 15.21 -21.93 19.76
C VAL A 95 13.94 -21.89 18.90
N ALA A 96 14.08 -21.55 17.60
CA ALA A 96 12.95 -21.56 16.70
C ALA A 96 12.29 -22.95 16.70
N ASN A 97 11.04 -23.01 17.15
CA ASN A 97 10.28 -24.25 17.13
C ASN A 97 9.74 -24.49 15.72
N LEU A 98 10.32 -25.43 15.00
CA LEU A 98 9.90 -25.76 13.64
C LEU A 98 8.46 -26.31 13.60
N GLU A 99 8.02 -26.97 14.66
CA GLU A 99 6.65 -27.49 14.76
C GLU A 99 5.64 -26.36 14.92
N GLU A 100 5.96 -25.36 15.73
CA GLU A 100 5.15 -24.14 15.88
C GLU A 100 5.04 -23.40 14.54
N TYR A 101 6.15 -23.28 13.81
CA TYR A 101 6.11 -22.67 12.48
C TYR A 101 5.24 -23.47 11.50
N ARG A 102 5.37 -24.81 11.48
CA ARG A 102 4.50 -25.66 10.65
C ARG A 102 3.03 -25.48 11.01
N ARG A 103 2.71 -25.40 12.31
CA ARG A 103 1.35 -25.11 12.78
C ARG A 103 0.89 -23.72 12.31
N MET A 104 1.73 -22.69 12.42
CA MET A 104 1.41 -21.34 11.91
C MET A 104 1.11 -21.32 10.42
N VAL A 105 1.94 -21.99 9.61
CA VAL A 105 1.76 -22.06 8.15
C VAL A 105 0.52 -22.89 7.78
N ASP A 106 0.22 -23.95 8.53
CA ASP A 106 -1.02 -24.74 8.33
C ASP A 106 -2.25 -23.90 8.66
N LEU A 107 -2.24 -23.13 9.74
CA LEU A 107 -3.36 -22.26 10.12
C LEU A 107 -3.50 -21.03 9.20
N VAL A 108 -2.38 -20.44 8.78
CA VAL A 108 -2.34 -19.20 8.00
C VAL A 108 -1.60 -19.46 6.68
N PRO A 109 -2.27 -19.96 5.63
CA PRO A 109 -1.61 -20.38 4.38
C PRO A 109 -0.79 -19.27 3.70
N SER A 110 -1.18 -18.01 3.88
CA SER A 110 -0.42 -16.85 3.34
C SER A 110 0.98 -16.72 3.92
N LEU A 111 1.26 -17.24 5.13
CA LEU A 111 2.62 -17.25 5.71
C LEU A 111 3.57 -18.16 4.93
N ALA A 112 3.09 -19.22 4.30
CA ALA A 112 3.91 -20.06 3.44
C ALA A 112 4.48 -19.29 2.25
N LEU A 113 3.73 -18.34 1.73
CA LEU A 113 4.11 -17.49 0.61
C LEU A 113 4.85 -16.23 1.08
N LEU A 114 4.30 -15.53 2.04
CA LEU A 114 4.83 -14.24 2.53
C LEU A 114 5.95 -14.39 3.56
N GLY A 115 6.15 -15.57 4.12
CA GLY A 115 7.09 -15.76 5.23
C GLY A 115 6.62 -15.10 6.52
N GLY A 116 7.39 -15.30 7.57
CA GLY A 116 7.10 -14.79 8.90
C GLY A 116 8.27 -14.95 9.86
N CYS A 117 8.03 -14.68 11.13
CA CYS A 117 8.99 -14.88 12.21
C CYS A 117 8.47 -15.94 13.18
N ALA A 118 9.31 -16.91 13.51
CA ALA A 118 9.08 -17.89 14.57
C ALA A 118 10.18 -17.73 15.63
N GLY A 119 9.83 -17.23 16.80
CA GLY A 119 10.80 -16.90 17.85
C GLY A 119 11.81 -15.83 17.40
N ASN A 120 13.10 -16.18 17.36
CA ASN A 120 14.18 -15.28 16.94
C ASN A 120 14.63 -15.47 15.48
N ARG A 121 13.89 -16.24 14.67
CA ARG A 121 14.26 -16.52 13.28
C ARG A 121 13.24 -15.94 12.30
N VAL A 122 13.77 -15.27 11.28
CA VAL A 122 13.00 -14.90 10.09
C VAL A 122 12.95 -16.10 9.16
N ILE A 123 11.74 -16.49 8.76
CA ILE A 123 11.51 -17.55 7.80
C ILE A 123 11.13 -16.91 6.47
N PRO A 124 11.97 -17.09 5.43
CA PRO A 124 11.71 -16.49 4.14
C PRO A 124 10.44 -17.07 3.53
N GLY A 125 9.63 -16.19 2.93
CA GLY A 125 8.51 -16.61 2.13
C GLY A 125 8.94 -17.10 0.74
N ARG A 126 8.02 -17.74 0.02
CA ARG A 126 8.20 -18.23 -1.34
C ARG A 126 7.64 -17.28 -2.40
N LEU A 127 7.28 -16.06 -1.98
CA LEU A 127 6.72 -14.99 -2.81
C LEU A 127 7.78 -13.92 -3.06
N GLN A 128 8.03 -13.63 -4.32
CA GLN A 128 8.79 -12.48 -4.79
C GLN A 128 7.79 -11.43 -5.28
N VAL A 129 7.90 -10.23 -4.77
CA VAL A 129 7.06 -9.09 -5.13
C VAL A 129 7.97 -8.00 -5.66
N GLU A 130 7.87 -7.73 -6.94
CA GLU A 130 8.67 -6.67 -7.56
C GLU A 130 8.10 -5.30 -7.22
N ALA A 131 8.91 -4.26 -7.36
CA ALA A 131 8.42 -2.89 -7.36
C ALA A 131 7.48 -2.67 -8.56
N ALA A 132 6.39 -1.95 -8.34
CA ALA A 132 5.60 -1.46 -9.46
C ALA A 132 6.34 -0.28 -10.09
N ARG A 133 6.73 -0.43 -11.37
CA ARG A 133 7.49 0.54 -12.15
C ARG A 133 6.55 1.35 -13.03
N LEU A 134 6.75 2.67 -13.04
CA LEU A 134 6.04 3.56 -13.94
C LEU A 134 6.36 3.18 -15.40
N ILE A 135 5.34 3.02 -16.24
CA ILE A 135 5.50 2.82 -17.69
C ILE A 135 5.69 4.19 -18.32
N CYS A 136 6.93 4.48 -18.73
CA CYS A 136 7.35 5.76 -19.30
C CYS A 136 8.53 5.54 -20.26
N ASP A 137 8.97 6.59 -20.95
CA ASP A 137 10.06 6.49 -21.92
C ASP A 137 11.34 5.95 -21.29
N GLU A 138 11.68 6.40 -20.08
CA GLU A 138 12.89 5.98 -19.35
C GLU A 138 12.87 4.51 -18.91
N THR A 139 11.70 3.87 -18.85
CA THR A 139 11.58 2.44 -18.48
C THR A 139 11.26 1.55 -19.65
N ARG A 140 11.03 2.09 -20.84
CA ARG A 140 10.60 1.37 -22.05
C ARG A 140 11.47 0.15 -22.34
N HIS A 141 12.77 0.29 -22.24
CA HIS A 141 13.75 -0.78 -22.53
C HIS A 141 13.78 -1.90 -21.47
N LEU A 142 13.17 -1.68 -20.30
CA LEU A 142 13.06 -2.66 -19.21
C LEU A 142 11.71 -3.37 -19.21
N MET A 143 10.76 -2.93 -20.03
CA MET A 143 9.44 -3.53 -20.07
C MET A 143 9.48 -4.85 -20.87
N PRO A 144 8.74 -5.88 -20.43
CA PRO A 144 8.57 -7.09 -21.22
C PRO A 144 7.83 -6.79 -22.53
N ALA A 145 8.03 -7.64 -23.55
CA ALA A 145 7.50 -7.43 -24.91
C ALA A 145 5.98 -7.20 -24.92
N TRP A 146 5.22 -7.95 -24.14
CA TRP A 146 3.76 -7.83 -24.07
C TRP A 146 3.28 -6.45 -23.57
N VAL A 147 4.07 -5.77 -22.71
CA VAL A 147 3.78 -4.38 -22.28
C VAL A 147 4.01 -3.43 -23.47
N GLY A 148 5.06 -3.67 -24.26
CA GLY A 148 5.31 -2.91 -25.49
C GLY A 148 4.14 -3.06 -26.49
N GLU A 149 3.66 -4.27 -26.69
CA GLU A 149 2.48 -4.58 -27.53
C GLU A 149 1.21 -3.87 -26.98
N TRP A 150 0.99 -3.94 -25.68
CA TRP A 150 -0.15 -3.24 -25.05
C TRP A 150 -0.07 -1.72 -25.17
N MET A 151 1.15 -1.17 -25.20
CA MET A 151 1.42 0.27 -25.40
C MET A 151 1.35 0.71 -26.86
N GLU A 152 1.12 -0.20 -27.81
CA GLU A 152 1.03 0.13 -29.22
C GLU A 152 -0.05 1.22 -29.48
N GLY A 153 0.31 2.27 -30.18
CA GLY A 153 -0.58 3.44 -30.39
C GLY A 153 -0.75 4.38 -29.20
N LYS A 154 -0.07 4.13 -28.07
CA LYS A 154 -0.07 5.01 -26.88
C LYS A 154 1.27 5.76 -26.76
N ALA A 155 1.23 6.93 -26.14
CA ALA A 155 2.44 7.72 -25.90
C ALA A 155 3.29 7.12 -24.77
N TRP A 156 4.61 7.17 -24.95
CA TRP A 156 5.60 6.92 -23.93
C TRP A 156 6.13 8.25 -23.41
N ASP A 157 5.39 8.87 -22.50
CA ASP A 157 5.80 10.16 -21.93
C ASP A 157 7.01 10.00 -21.01
N SER A 158 7.80 11.07 -20.85
CA SER A 158 8.88 11.07 -19.85
C SER A 158 8.32 10.94 -18.45
N CYS A 159 9.03 10.26 -17.56
CA CYS A 159 8.64 10.11 -16.16
C CYS A 159 8.38 11.45 -15.46
N ARG A 160 9.05 12.52 -15.88
CA ARG A 160 8.85 13.88 -15.36
C ARG A 160 7.46 14.44 -15.65
N ALA A 161 6.88 14.08 -16.81
CA ALA A 161 5.54 14.54 -17.18
C ALA A 161 4.45 13.96 -16.26
N HIS A 162 4.74 12.84 -15.60
CA HIS A 162 3.83 12.20 -14.67
C HIS A 162 3.92 12.71 -13.23
N VAL A 163 4.92 13.56 -12.90
CA VAL A 163 5.16 14.02 -11.52
C VAL A 163 4.74 15.48 -11.36
N GLU A 164 4.00 15.75 -10.31
CA GLU A 164 3.65 17.11 -9.92
C GLU A 164 3.96 17.37 -8.44
N GLU A 165 4.32 18.60 -8.10
CA GLU A 165 4.43 19.08 -6.74
C GLU A 165 3.12 19.77 -6.33
N VAL A 166 2.60 19.40 -5.18
CA VAL A 166 1.38 19.97 -4.61
C VAL A 166 1.73 20.71 -3.33
N GLN A 167 1.48 22.00 -3.30
CA GLN A 167 1.59 22.82 -2.10
C GLN A 167 0.27 22.85 -1.34
N ARG A 168 0.33 22.73 -0.04
CA ARG A 168 -0.81 22.88 0.85
C ARG A 168 -0.45 23.68 2.08
N VAL A 169 -1.38 24.50 2.49
CA VAL A 169 -1.32 25.22 3.77
C VAL A 169 -2.45 24.70 4.63
N ARG A 170 -2.16 24.32 5.86
CA ARG A 170 -3.21 24.00 6.84
C ARG A 170 -3.73 25.31 7.38
N MET A 171 -5.05 25.46 7.40
CA MET A 171 -5.69 26.56 8.10
C MET A 171 -5.58 26.31 9.60
N ASP A 172 -5.05 27.26 10.34
CA ASP A 172 -5.05 27.20 11.80
C ASP A 172 -6.50 27.37 12.31
N PRO A 173 -7.08 26.35 12.97
CA PRO A 173 -8.45 26.44 13.49
C PRO A 173 -8.65 27.62 14.45
N ALA A 174 -7.60 28.06 15.13
CA ALA A 174 -7.65 29.18 16.04
C ALA A 174 -7.85 30.54 15.32
N LEU A 175 -7.56 30.60 13.99
CA LEU A 175 -7.82 31.79 13.18
C LEU A 175 -9.29 31.88 12.71
N ASP A 176 -10.03 30.77 12.76
CA ASP A 176 -11.44 30.74 12.40
C ASP A 176 -12.30 31.35 13.53
N PRO A 177 -13.03 32.45 13.28
CA PRO A 177 -13.82 33.12 14.31
C PRO A 177 -14.83 32.19 15.00
N SER A 178 -15.44 31.28 14.26
CA SER A 178 -16.42 30.31 14.78
C SER A 178 -15.81 29.32 15.75
N LYS A 179 -14.60 28.84 15.45
CA LYS A 179 -13.88 27.88 16.27
C LYS A 179 -13.20 28.53 17.48
N ARG A 180 -12.83 29.82 17.37
CA ARG A 180 -12.31 30.58 18.53
C ARG A 180 -13.28 30.65 19.69
N LEU A 181 -14.57 30.57 19.44
CA LEU A 181 -15.59 30.52 20.50
C LEU A 181 -15.43 29.29 21.41
N LEU A 182 -14.80 28.22 20.91
CA LEU A 182 -14.54 26.99 21.66
C LEU A 182 -13.28 27.04 22.54
N LEU A 183 -12.45 28.10 22.40
CA LEU A 183 -11.24 28.25 23.19
C LEU A 183 -11.58 28.71 24.65
N LEU A 184 -10.76 28.24 25.57
CA LEU A 184 -10.78 28.79 26.92
C LEU A 184 -10.48 30.29 26.90
N PRO A 185 -11.06 31.09 27.82
CA PRO A 185 -10.89 32.55 27.81
C PRO A 185 -9.43 33.02 27.76
N GLY A 186 -8.54 32.40 28.53
CA GLY A 186 -7.12 32.72 28.53
C GLY A 186 -6.40 32.38 27.23
N GLU A 187 -6.77 31.29 26.55
CA GLU A 187 -6.21 30.89 25.25
C GLU A 187 -6.74 31.79 24.14
N LYS A 188 -7.98 32.21 24.21
CA LYS A 188 -8.57 33.16 23.26
C LYS A 188 -7.79 34.48 23.23
N ALA A 189 -7.50 35.05 24.41
CA ALA A 189 -6.70 36.27 24.51
C ALA A 189 -5.28 36.11 23.92
N ARG A 190 -4.63 34.97 24.16
CA ARG A 190 -3.32 34.65 23.57
C ARG A 190 -3.34 34.58 22.03
N VAL A 191 -4.40 33.97 21.46
CA VAL A 191 -4.57 33.88 20.00
C VAL A 191 -4.79 35.27 19.41
N GLU A 192 -5.63 36.08 20.04
CA GLU A 192 -5.90 37.45 19.61
C GLU A 192 -4.63 38.33 19.67
N GLN A 193 -3.84 38.20 20.74
CA GLN A 193 -2.57 38.91 20.86
C GLN A 193 -1.56 38.49 19.78
N ARG A 194 -1.46 37.18 19.46
CA ARG A 194 -0.62 36.70 18.35
C ARG A 194 -1.07 37.24 17.00
N MET A 195 -2.38 37.32 16.78
CA MET A 195 -2.94 37.89 15.54
C MET A 195 -2.59 39.36 15.39
N LEU A 196 -2.69 40.14 16.46
CA LEU A 196 -2.32 41.57 16.47
C LEU A 196 -0.81 41.75 16.18
N ALA A 197 0.05 41.03 16.92
CA ALA A 197 1.50 41.06 16.71
C ALA A 197 1.90 40.65 15.28
N SER A 198 1.17 39.67 14.72
CA SER A 198 1.40 39.26 13.31
C SER A 198 0.90 40.30 12.30
N ALA A 199 -0.11 41.10 12.64
CA ALA A 199 -0.59 42.19 11.80
C ALA A 199 0.41 43.35 11.79
N GLU A 200 0.89 43.76 12.98
CA GLU A 200 1.89 44.82 13.16
C GLU A 200 3.21 44.47 12.42
N ALA A 201 3.72 43.22 12.56
CA ALA A 201 4.91 42.77 11.86
C ALA A 201 4.73 42.72 10.33
N ARG A 202 3.49 42.67 9.85
CA ARG A 202 3.19 42.69 8.40
C ARG A 202 3.13 44.13 7.83
N GLU A 203 2.70 45.11 8.62
CA GLU A 203 2.73 46.49 8.21
C GLU A 203 4.17 47.02 8.01
N GLU A 204 5.13 46.49 8.83
CA GLU A 204 6.55 46.81 8.64
C GLU A 204 7.20 46.18 7.39
N VAL A 205 6.65 45.07 6.85
CA VAL A 205 7.19 44.32 5.70
C VAL A 205 6.49 44.64 4.36
N ASP A 206 5.42 45.42 4.38
CA ASP A 206 4.49 45.65 3.24
C ASP A 206 5.03 46.51 2.10
N HIS A 207 6.35 46.58 1.91
CA HIS A 207 6.95 47.09 0.68
C HIS A 207 7.22 46.07 -0.42
N VAL A 208 6.89 44.79 -0.18
CA VAL A 208 6.99 43.69 -1.17
C VAL A 208 5.69 42.89 -1.14
N GLY A 209 4.88 43.07 -2.17
CA GLY A 209 3.53 42.50 -2.37
C GLY A 209 3.30 41.08 -1.92
N ALA A 210 3.05 40.86 -0.66
CA ALA A 210 2.78 39.57 -0.05
C ALA A 210 1.29 39.40 0.24
N ASP A 211 0.74 38.33 -0.28
CA ASP A 211 -0.65 37.89 -0.21
C ASP A 211 -1.22 37.95 1.25
N ARG A 212 -2.28 38.74 1.45
CA ARG A 212 -2.87 39.11 2.75
C ARG A 212 -3.49 37.97 3.58
N ASN A 213 -3.46 36.73 3.08
CA ASN A 213 -4.10 35.56 3.67
C ASN A 213 -3.14 34.46 4.15
N LYS A 214 -1.90 34.79 4.54
CA LYS A 214 -0.95 33.77 4.99
C LYS A 214 -1.31 33.22 6.37
N SER A 215 -1.69 31.94 6.36
CA SER A 215 -1.80 31.11 7.56
C SER A 215 -0.50 31.16 8.38
N THR A 216 -0.60 31.21 9.71
CA THR A 216 0.55 31.06 10.63
C THR A 216 1.19 29.68 10.58
N MET A 217 0.56 28.72 9.90
CA MET A 217 1.11 27.38 9.69
C MET A 217 1.99 27.38 8.45
N LEU A 218 3.17 26.76 8.60
CA LEU A 218 4.12 26.61 7.49
C LEU A 218 3.47 25.84 6.32
N PRO A 219 3.63 26.31 5.09
CA PRO A 219 3.23 25.55 3.91
C PRO A 219 4.06 24.25 3.86
N PHE A 220 3.43 23.18 3.44
CA PHE A 220 4.12 21.94 3.13
C PHE A 220 3.82 21.54 1.69
N SER A 221 4.83 21.01 1.03
CA SER A 221 4.73 20.49 -0.33
C SER A 221 4.91 18.98 -0.33
N TYR A 222 4.36 18.32 -1.32
CA TYR A 222 4.67 16.93 -1.59
C TYR A 222 4.57 16.64 -3.08
N GLU A 223 5.45 15.77 -3.53
CA GLU A 223 5.35 15.23 -4.88
C GLU A 223 4.35 14.08 -4.94
N ARG A 224 3.72 13.94 -6.09
CA ARG A 224 2.86 12.80 -6.42
C ARG A 224 2.97 12.45 -7.90
N VAL A 225 2.73 11.18 -8.23
CA VAL A 225 2.52 10.77 -9.62
C VAL A 225 1.05 10.94 -9.95
N CYS A 226 0.76 11.54 -11.11
CA CYS A 226 -0.59 11.89 -11.53
C CYS A 226 -1.48 10.65 -11.73
N ALA A 227 -2.79 10.82 -11.55
CA ALA A 227 -3.76 9.83 -11.97
C ALA A 227 -3.71 9.63 -13.50
N GLY A 228 -4.11 8.44 -13.97
CA GLY A 228 -4.02 8.05 -15.38
C GLY A 228 -2.64 7.48 -15.76
N SER A 229 -1.64 7.52 -14.88
CA SER A 229 -0.35 6.86 -15.12
C SER A 229 -0.48 5.34 -15.06
N TRP A 230 0.34 4.63 -15.87
CA TRP A 230 0.37 3.18 -15.92
C TRP A 230 1.61 2.61 -15.27
N TRP A 231 1.46 1.44 -14.63
CA TRP A 231 2.49 0.80 -13.83
C TRP A 231 2.58 -0.68 -14.16
N HIS A 232 3.77 -1.16 -14.47
CA HIS A 232 4.03 -2.58 -14.60
C HIS A 232 4.39 -3.17 -13.24
N TRP A 233 3.72 -4.28 -12.88
CA TRP A 233 3.93 -4.97 -11.62
C TRP A 233 3.95 -6.47 -11.80
N THR A 234 4.92 -7.14 -11.15
CA THR A 234 5.12 -8.59 -11.21
C THR A 234 5.09 -9.20 -9.82
N VAL A 235 4.43 -10.35 -9.74
CA VAL A 235 4.44 -11.24 -8.57
C VAL A 235 4.84 -12.63 -9.01
N THR A 236 5.84 -13.22 -8.34
CA THR A 236 6.30 -14.59 -8.61
C THR A 236 6.25 -15.42 -7.35
N ALA A 237 5.60 -16.58 -7.38
CA ALA A 237 5.50 -17.50 -6.25
C ALA A 237 5.97 -18.90 -6.62
N THR A 238 6.65 -19.57 -5.68
CA THR A 238 6.92 -21.01 -5.77
C THR A 238 5.84 -21.73 -4.98
N CYS A 239 4.94 -22.42 -5.71
CA CYS A 239 3.81 -23.16 -5.15
C CYS A 239 4.17 -24.64 -5.07
N TYR A 240 4.04 -25.25 -3.90
CA TYR A 240 4.25 -26.68 -3.68
C TYR A 240 2.95 -27.47 -3.70
N THR A 241 1.86 -26.80 -3.34
CA THR A 241 0.52 -27.41 -3.23
C THR A 241 -0.51 -26.62 -4.03
N PRO A 242 -1.65 -27.23 -4.41
CA PRO A 242 -2.77 -26.48 -4.98
C PRO A 242 -3.30 -25.38 -4.05
N LEU A 243 -3.20 -25.56 -2.73
CA LEU A 243 -3.57 -24.56 -1.74
C LEU A 243 -2.66 -23.32 -1.83
N ASP A 244 -1.35 -23.49 -2.08
CA ASP A 244 -0.45 -22.34 -2.28
C ASP A 244 -0.89 -21.49 -3.49
N THR A 245 -1.23 -22.15 -4.61
CA THR A 245 -1.71 -21.47 -5.81
C THR A 245 -3.02 -20.73 -5.55
N ASP A 246 -3.97 -21.39 -4.89
CA ASP A 246 -5.25 -20.79 -4.56
C ASP A 246 -5.09 -19.61 -3.57
N THR A 247 -4.22 -19.76 -2.57
CA THR A 247 -3.86 -18.69 -1.62
C THR A 247 -3.24 -17.49 -2.35
N LEU A 248 -2.33 -17.73 -3.32
CA LEU A 248 -1.75 -16.66 -4.14
C LEU A 248 -2.83 -15.88 -4.88
N LEU A 249 -3.73 -16.57 -5.56
CA LEU A 249 -4.78 -15.94 -6.35
C LEU A 249 -5.78 -15.16 -5.47
N VAL A 250 -6.16 -15.72 -4.31
CA VAL A 250 -7.01 -15.02 -3.32
C VAL A 250 -6.33 -13.76 -2.83
N MET A 251 -5.06 -13.83 -2.45
CA MET A 251 -4.30 -12.72 -1.91
C MET A 251 -4.15 -11.59 -2.94
N VAL A 252 -3.76 -11.92 -4.17
CA VAL A 252 -3.60 -10.95 -5.26
C VAL A 252 -4.95 -10.35 -5.65
N GLY A 253 -5.99 -11.16 -5.80
CA GLY A 253 -7.34 -10.70 -6.12
C GLY A 253 -7.92 -9.78 -5.04
N ALA A 254 -7.76 -10.15 -3.77
CA ALA A 254 -8.19 -9.32 -2.65
C ALA A 254 -7.46 -7.97 -2.59
N PHE A 255 -6.15 -7.97 -2.84
CA PHE A 255 -5.36 -6.74 -2.92
C PHE A 255 -5.85 -5.85 -4.06
N LEU A 256 -6.00 -6.40 -5.27
CA LEU A 256 -6.37 -5.62 -6.47
C LEU A 256 -7.78 -5.05 -6.41
N ARG A 257 -8.69 -5.59 -5.59
CA ARG A 257 -10.03 -5.01 -5.38
C ARG A 257 -9.97 -3.58 -4.86
N ASN A 258 -9.00 -3.25 -4.03
CA ASN A 258 -8.82 -1.91 -3.46
C ASN A 258 -7.32 -1.64 -3.23
N ALA A 259 -6.52 -1.79 -4.29
CA ALA A 259 -5.07 -1.65 -4.24
C ALA A 259 -4.66 -0.21 -3.94
N ARG A 260 -4.61 0.15 -2.67
CA ARG A 260 -4.16 1.46 -2.22
C ARG A 260 -2.73 1.39 -1.74
N VAL A 261 -1.87 2.16 -2.40
CA VAL A 261 -0.42 2.19 -2.15
C VAL A 261 0.05 3.58 -1.75
N GLY A 262 1.19 3.63 -1.05
CA GLY A 262 1.80 4.89 -0.62
C GLY A 262 1.07 5.57 0.53
N GLY A 263 1.35 6.84 0.71
CA GLY A 263 0.77 7.70 1.74
C GLY A 263 -0.53 8.38 1.30
N LYS A 264 -1.13 9.16 2.22
CA LYS A 264 -2.31 9.99 1.95
C LYS A 264 -3.55 9.22 1.45
N LYS A 265 -3.65 7.92 1.76
CA LYS A 265 -4.78 7.06 1.37
C LYS A 265 -6.14 7.64 1.81
N GLY A 266 -6.21 8.21 3.03
CA GLY A 266 -7.42 8.84 3.56
C GLY A 266 -7.82 10.17 2.87
N THR A 267 -6.97 10.72 2.00
CA THR A 267 -7.22 11.94 1.24
C THR A 267 -7.25 11.71 -0.27
N GLY A 268 -7.65 10.51 -0.69
CA GLY A 268 -7.91 10.19 -2.09
C GLY A 268 -6.64 9.95 -2.91
N HIS A 269 -5.63 9.26 -2.34
CA HIS A 269 -4.41 8.91 -3.05
C HIS A 269 -4.21 7.38 -3.09
N GLY A 270 -3.46 6.94 -4.10
CA GLY A 270 -2.85 5.61 -4.14
C GLY A 270 -3.69 4.50 -4.76
N LEU A 271 -4.89 4.76 -5.29
CA LEU A 271 -5.72 3.71 -5.88
C LEU A 271 -5.18 3.26 -7.23
N LEU A 272 -4.80 1.99 -7.31
CA LEU A 272 -4.40 1.28 -8.51
C LEU A 272 -5.52 0.34 -8.98
N HIS A 273 -5.68 0.23 -10.31
CA HIS A 273 -6.67 -0.65 -10.94
C HIS A 273 -6.02 -1.48 -12.05
N PRO A 274 -6.16 -2.82 -12.07
CA PRO A 274 -5.58 -3.63 -13.13
C PRO A 274 -6.33 -3.42 -14.45
N VAL A 275 -5.60 -3.08 -15.50
CA VAL A 275 -6.15 -2.86 -16.85
C VAL A 275 -5.67 -3.91 -17.85
N ALA A 276 -4.57 -4.60 -17.58
CA ALA A 276 -4.10 -5.74 -18.34
C ALA A 276 -3.34 -6.73 -17.42
N ALA A 277 -3.33 -8.01 -17.78
CA ALA A 277 -2.56 -9.02 -17.08
C ALA A 277 -2.06 -10.10 -18.02
N GLN A 278 -0.94 -10.74 -17.63
CA GLN A 278 -0.38 -11.91 -18.27
C GLN A 278 -0.31 -13.08 -17.28
N ASN A 279 -0.49 -14.30 -17.79
CA ASN A 279 -0.51 -15.56 -17.04
C ASN A 279 -1.70 -15.70 -16.06
N VAL A 280 -2.69 -14.83 -16.16
CA VAL A 280 -3.96 -14.90 -15.43
C VAL A 280 -5.04 -14.19 -16.26
N ALA A 281 -6.25 -14.72 -16.27
CA ALA A 281 -7.36 -14.07 -16.97
C ALA A 281 -7.90 -12.91 -16.14
N LEU A 282 -7.85 -11.68 -16.65
CA LEU A 282 -8.44 -10.49 -15.99
C LEU A 282 -9.93 -10.62 -15.76
N ALA A 283 -10.66 -11.29 -16.64
CA ALA A 283 -12.09 -11.58 -16.44
C ALA A 283 -12.36 -12.27 -15.09
N ASN A 284 -11.41 -13.07 -14.60
CA ASN A 284 -11.48 -13.66 -13.27
C ASN A 284 -11.30 -12.63 -12.13
N PHE A 285 -10.84 -11.42 -12.43
CA PHE A 285 -10.62 -10.34 -11.46
C PHE A 285 -11.50 -9.12 -11.72
N SER A 286 -11.84 -8.77 -12.99
CA SER A 286 -12.50 -7.51 -13.33
C SER A 286 -14.02 -7.54 -13.19
N GLU A 287 -14.72 -8.57 -13.66
CA GLU A 287 -16.18 -8.69 -13.49
C GLU A 287 -16.60 -8.92 -12.04
N ARG A 288 -15.64 -9.33 -11.21
CA ARG A 288 -15.84 -9.68 -9.80
C ARG A 288 -15.23 -8.64 -8.84
N MET A 289 -14.56 -7.62 -9.36
CA MET A 289 -14.00 -6.53 -8.55
C MET A 289 -15.06 -5.47 -8.19
N GLU A 290 -16.16 -5.37 -8.94
CA GLU A 290 -17.29 -4.48 -8.63
C GLU A 290 -18.24 -5.09 -7.59
N THR A 291 -18.31 -6.42 -7.51
CA THR A 291 -19.02 -7.12 -6.45
C THR A 291 -18.03 -7.70 -5.45
N LEU A 292 -18.28 -7.49 -4.18
CA LEU A 292 -17.51 -8.01 -3.02
C LEU A 292 -17.37 -9.55 -2.99
N ASP A 293 -17.77 -10.24 -4.04
CA ASP A 293 -17.92 -11.68 -4.17
C ASP A 293 -16.74 -12.41 -4.82
N LEU A 294 -15.50 -12.03 -4.52
CA LEU A 294 -14.40 -13.02 -4.63
C LEU A 294 -14.60 -14.22 -3.69
N VAL A 295 -15.58 -14.13 -2.84
CA VAL A 295 -15.98 -15.12 -1.82
C VAL A 295 -17.37 -15.73 -2.12
N GLY A 296 -17.93 -15.56 -3.33
CA GLY A 296 -19.17 -16.23 -3.73
C GLY A 296 -19.03 -17.76 -3.81
N PRO A 297 -20.07 -18.53 -3.47
CA PRO A 297 -19.99 -19.98 -3.34
C PRO A 297 -19.66 -20.75 -4.63
N ASP A 298 -19.79 -20.13 -5.79
CA ASP A 298 -19.71 -20.81 -7.09
C ASP A 298 -18.37 -20.59 -7.84
N GLN A 299 -17.31 -20.13 -7.18
CA GLN A 299 -16.08 -19.77 -7.85
C GLN A 299 -14.95 -20.78 -7.61
N ALA A 300 -14.32 -21.28 -8.67
CA ALA A 300 -13.21 -22.21 -8.62
C ALA A 300 -11.98 -21.64 -7.88
N VAL A 301 -11.72 -20.31 -8.02
CA VAL A 301 -10.65 -19.61 -7.30
C VAL A 301 -11.06 -19.34 -5.86
N GLY A 302 -10.20 -19.68 -4.91
CA GLY A 302 -10.40 -19.46 -3.47
C GLY A 302 -11.20 -20.57 -2.77
N GLN A 303 -11.65 -21.62 -3.46
CA GLN A 303 -12.39 -22.71 -2.83
C GLN A 303 -11.52 -23.51 -1.87
N LEU A 304 -10.28 -23.83 -2.25
CA LEU A 304 -9.36 -24.57 -1.40
C LEU A 304 -8.98 -23.74 -0.17
N PHE A 305 -8.71 -22.46 -0.35
CA PHE A 305 -8.40 -21.53 0.71
C PHE A 305 -9.56 -21.44 1.71
N ARG A 306 -10.77 -21.20 1.24
CA ARG A 306 -11.97 -21.10 2.10
C ARG A 306 -12.25 -22.37 2.87
N ARG A 307 -12.22 -23.52 2.18
CA ARG A 307 -12.43 -24.81 2.82
C ARG A 307 -11.39 -25.06 3.91
N HIS A 308 -10.11 -24.80 3.58
CA HIS A 308 -9.01 -24.95 4.52
C HIS A 308 -9.18 -24.08 5.77
N VAL A 309 -9.57 -22.81 5.61
CA VAL A 309 -9.82 -21.87 6.71
C VAL A 309 -11.05 -22.30 7.52
N ALA A 310 -12.15 -22.70 6.85
CA ALA A 310 -13.37 -23.16 7.53
C ALA A 310 -13.14 -24.38 8.39
N GLU A 311 -12.37 -25.36 7.90
CA GLU A 311 -12.01 -26.59 8.65
C GLU A 311 -11.14 -26.30 9.89
N ARG A 312 -10.45 -25.15 9.93
CA ARG A 312 -9.51 -24.77 11.01
C ARG A 312 -9.98 -23.59 11.86
N LYS A 313 -11.23 -23.20 11.71
CA LYS A 313 -11.79 -22.01 12.37
C LYS A 313 -11.57 -21.99 13.89
N ASP A 314 -11.83 -23.08 14.58
CA ASP A 314 -11.70 -23.15 16.03
C ASP A 314 -10.21 -23.12 16.44
N ALA A 315 -9.34 -23.82 15.69
CA ALA A 315 -7.90 -23.79 15.91
C ALA A 315 -7.29 -22.40 15.65
N LEU A 316 -7.83 -21.65 14.68
CA LEU A 316 -7.45 -20.25 14.43
C LEU A 316 -7.85 -19.36 15.60
N ARG A 317 -9.08 -19.51 16.14
CA ARG A 317 -9.52 -18.73 17.29
C ARG A 317 -8.66 -18.99 18.52
N GLU A 318 -8.39 -20.26 18.81
CA GLU A 318 -7.50 -20.64 19.90
C GLU A 318 -6.09 -20.06 19.71
N PHE A 319 -5.53 -20.19 18.50
CA PHE A 319 -4.17 -19.74 18.19
C PHE A 319 -4.01 -18.22 18.28
N PHE A 320 -5.01 -17.47 17.83
CA PHE A 320 -4.98 -16.00 17.90
C PHE A 320 -5.47 -15.45 19.24
N GLY A 321 -5.96 -16.31 20.15
CA GLY A 321 -6.59 -15.88 21.39
C GLY A 321 -7.78 -14.96 21.14
N ALA A 322 -8.54 -15.24 20.08
CA ALA A 322 -9.65 -14.42 19.65
C ALA A 322 -10.82 -14.52 20.63
N VAL A 323 -11.37 -13.38 21.02
CA VAL A 323 -12.52 -13.25 21.92
C VAL A 323 -13.56 -12.38 21.23
N ALA A 324 -14.83 -12.77 21.31
CA ALA A 324 -15.93 -11.96 20.82
C ALA A 324 -15.87 -10.56 21.45
N ALA A 325 -16.06 -9.52 20.62
CA ALA A 325 -16.00 -8.12 21.02
C ALA A 325 -17.28 -7.72 21.79
#